data_8c76e926b9ca08398dff415d0ef7a0b6
#
_entry.id   8c76e926b9ca08398dff415d0ef7a0b6
#
_cell.length_a   1.000
_cell.length_b   1.000
_cell.length_c   1.000
_cell.angle_alpha   90.00
_cell.angle_beta   90.00
_cell.angle_gamma   90.00
#
_symmetry.space_group_name_H-M   'P 1'
#
loop_
_entity.id
_entity.type
_entity.pdbx_description
1 polymer ?
#
loop_
_entity_poly.entity_id
_entity_poly.type
_entity_poly.pdbx_seq_one_letter_code
_entity_poly.pdbx_strand_id
1 'polypeptide(L)'
;QNDMDVYVYNDGFMYYTRDAFVKNSTETGPNITTGYIDRQVYKENPLTHKDLKKYLDDTSRKQLSPTEKNIRNQQMDISEIYFDRIYHLIRQTFIAFVGKISKSENTRKFKDNVTFQLFGVDVGVSDKLNPMIIEVNKGPDMSAKDDRDAALRQGVINGLLKLVGAV
;
A
#
# COMPACT_ATOMS: atom_id res chain seq x y z
N GLN A 1 -22.56 -15.83 -12.54
CA GLN A 1 -21.51 -14.84 -12.57
C GLN A 1 -21.14 -14.55 -11.13
N ASN A 2 -19.91 -14.84 -10.73
CA ASN A 2 -19.45 -14.54 -9.38
C ASN A 2 -18.87 -13.12 -9.43
N ASP A 3 -19.72 -12.14 -9.22
CA ASP A 3 -19.30 -10.76 -9.18
C ASP A 3 -18.72 -10.47 -7.79
N MET A 4 -17.45 -10.11 -7.77
CA MET A 4 -16.76 -9.65 -6.57
C MET A 4 -16.20 -8.26 -6.85
N ASP A 5 -16.66 -7.29 -6.09
CA ASP A 5 -16.11 -5.95 -6.13
C ASP A 5 -14.85 -5.88 -5.26
N VAL A 6 -13.80 -5.31 -5.79
CA VAL A 6 -12.53 -5.09 -5.09
C VAL A 6 -12.25 -3.60 -5.00
N TYR A 7 -12.18 -3.11 -3.79
CA TYR A 7 -11.87 -1.72 -3.48
C TYR A 7 -10.48 -1.61 -2.85
N VAL A 8 -9.70 -0.63 -3.26
CA VAL A 8 -8.38 -0.36 -2.69
C VAL A 8 -8.44 0.94 -1.91
N TYR A 9 -8.08 0.91 -0.63
CA TYR A 9 -7.90 2.14 0.13
C TYR A 9 -6.65 2.86 -0.36
N ASN A 10 -6.78 4.15 -0.64
CA ASN A 10 -5.76 4.94 -1.34
C ASN A 10 -4.64 5.48 -0.46
N ASP A 11 -4.51 4.98 0.75
CA ASP A 11 -3.41 5.27 1.66
C ASP A 11 -2.90 3.98 2.34
N GLY A 12 -1.76 4.06 3.01
CA GLY A 12 -1.13 2.91 3.66
C GLY A 12 0.15 3.33 4.38
N PHE A 13 0.88 2.33 4.87
CA PHE A 13 2.12 2.54 5.60
C PHE A 13 3.34 2.19 4.79
N MET A 14 4.42 2.95 5.04
CA MET A 14 5.76 2.61 4.59
C MET A 14 6.50 1.86 5.71
N TYR A 15 7.13 0.75 5.36
CA TYR A 15 7.96 -0.04 6.27
C TYR A 15 9.42 0.04 5.84
N TYR A 16 10.30 0.25 6.79
CA TYR A 16 11.74 0.37 6.56
C TYR A 16 12.49 -0.63 7.43
N THR A 17 13.66 -1.03 6.97
CA THR A 17 14.67 -1.67 7.81
C THR A 17 15.27 -0.65 8.78
N ARG A 18 15.77 -1.12 9.94
CA ARG A 18 16.41 -0.25 10.92
C ARG A 18 17.67 0.39 10.35
N ASP A 19 18.48 -0.41 9.67
CA ASP A 19 19.76 -0.01 9.11
C ASP A 19 19.68 0.05 7.58
N ALA A 20 20.57 0.84 6.97
CA ALA A 20 20.67 0.92 5.52
C ALA A 20 21.01 -0.45 4.90
N PHE A 21 20.51 -0.69 3.69
CA PHE A 21 20.75 -1.93 2.96
C PHE A 21 22.25 -2.17 2.75
N VAL A 22 22.71 -3.37 3.10
CA VAL A 22 24.07 -3.84 2.86
C VAL A 22 24.03 -5.12 2.05
N LYS A 23 24.58 -5.09 0.84
CA LYS A 23 24.60 -6.24 -0.07
C LYS A 23 25.31 -7.44 0.59
N ASN A 24 24.66 -8.61 0.52
CA ASN A 24 25.14 -9.87 1.13
C ASN A 24 25.22 -9.86 2.67
N SER A 25 24.64 -8.88 3.36
CA SER A 25 24.53 -8.93 4.82
C SER A 25 23.52 -9.99 5.24
N THR A 26 23.86 -10.72 6.30
CA THR A 26 22.94 -11.65 7.01
C THR A 26 22.40 -11.05 8.31
N GLU A 27 22.78 -9.83 8.63
CA GLU A 27 22.31 -9.12 9.81
C GLU A 27 20.82 -8.79 9.71
N THR A 28 20.13 -8.76 10.86
CA THR A 28 18.69 -8.45 10.89
C THR A 28 18.39 -6.98 10.59
N GLY A 29 19.25 -6.08 11.05
CA GLY A 29 19.08 -4.63 10.92
C GLY A 29 18.79 -4.14 9.49
N PRO A 30 19.62 -4.50 8.49
CA PRO A 30 19.41 -4.08 7.10
C PRO A 30 18.41 -4.95 6.31
N ASN A 31 17.91 -6.07 6.89
CA ASN A 31 17.15 -7.05 6.12
C ASN A 31 15.71 -7.27 6.63
N ILE A 32 15.40 -6.92 7.88
CA ILE A 32 14.10 -7.21 8.48
C ILE A 32 13.34 -5.94 8.79
N THR A 33 12.12 -5.83 8.25
CA THR A 33 11.21 -4.70 8.47
C THR A 33 10.15 -4.98 9.55
N THR A 34 9.88 -6.27 9.84
CA THR A 34 8.85 -6.69 10.79
C THR A 34 9.41 -6.89 12.20
N GLY A 35 8.62 -6.55 13.22
CA GLY A 35 8.90 -6.79 14.63
C GLY A 35 9.65 -5.67 15.35
N TYR A 36 10.43 -4.88 14.66
CA TYR A 36 11.19 -3.77 15.26
C TYR A 36 11.31 -2.59 14.34
N ILE A 37 10.22 -1.88 14.16
CA ILE A 37 10.31 -0.59 13.48
C ILE A 37 10.69 0.45 14.52
N ASP A 38 11.94 0.92 14.48
CA ASP A 38 12.32 2.11 15.22
C ASP A 38 11.51 3.29 14.67
N ARG A 39 10.60 3.82 15.51
CA ARG A 39 9.74 4.96 15.12
C ARG A 39 10.54 6.22 14.75
N GLN A 40 11.82 6.30 15.12
CA GLN A 40 12.71 7.39 14.73
C GLN A 40 12.91 7.45 13.20
N VAL A 41 12.84 6.32 12.51
CA VAL A 41 12.97 6.27 11.04
C VAL A 41 11.95 7.19 10.34
N TYR A 42 10.77 7.39 10.93
CA TYR A 42 9.71 8.22 10.38
C TYR A 42 9.84 9.72 10.66
N LYS A 43 10.90 10.14 11.34
CA LYS A 43 11.25 11.56 11.44
C LYS A 43 11.86 12.09 10.15
N GLU A 44 12.57 11.22 9.42
CA GLU A 44 13.29 11.57 8.21
C GLU A 44 12.67 10.93 6.95
N ASN A 45 11.85 9.89 7.13
CA ASN A 45 11.28 9.13 6.03
C ASN A 45 9.74 9.16 6.05
N PRO A 46 9.10 9.04 4.87
CA PRO A 46 7.65 8.98 4.76
C PRO A 46 7.03 7.87 5.63
N LEU A 47 5.96 8.17 6.35
CA LEU A 47 5.19 7.16 7.08
C LEU A 47 4.04 6.60 6.26
N THR A 48 3.30 7.48 5.57
CA THR A 48 2.11 7.12 4.79
C THR A 48 2.37 7.19 3.30
N HIS A 49 1.46 6.62 2.50
CA HIS A 49 1.51 6.79 1.04
C HIS A 49 1.40 8.26 0.64
N LYS A 50 0.65 9.06 1.39
CA LYS A 50 0.54 10.50 1.16
C LYS A 50 1.88 11.19 1.37
N ASP A 51 2.61 10.83 2.43
CA ASP A 51 3.95 11.36 2.68
C ASP A 51 4.92 10.92 1.57
N LEU A 52 4.83 9.65 1.14
CA LEU A 52 5.66 9.12 0.06
C LEU A 52 5.41 9.83 -1.28
N LYS A 53 4.15 10.07 -1.63
CA LYS A 53 3.81 10.82 -2.86
C LYS A 53 4.51 12.17 -2.86
N LYS A 54 4.36 12.93 -1.78
CA LYS A 54 5.02 14.22 -1.62
C LYS A 54 6.55 14.11 -1.74
N TYR A 55 7.15 13.14 -1.07
CA TYR A 55 8.60 12.91 -1.10
C TYR A 55 9.11 12.62 -2.52
N LEU A 56 8.44 11.72 -3.25
CA LEU A 56 8.81 11.35 -4.62
C LEU A 56 8.73 12.55 -5.56
N ASP A 57 7.67 13.33 -5.48
CA ASP A 57 7.46 14.48 -6.36
C ASP A 57 8.43 15.63 -6.03
N ASP A 58 8.66 15.92 -4.76
CA ASP A 58 9.62 16.94 -4.32
C ASP A 58 11.06 16.57 -4.70
N THR A 59 11.45 15.31 -4.51
CA THR A 59 12.79 14.82 -4.83
C THR A 59 13.03 14.86 -6.33
N SER A 60 12.07 14.42 -7.13
CA SER A 60 12.18 14.46 -8.58
C SER A 60 12.24 15.89 -9.14
N ARG A 61 11.50 16.83 -8.53
CA ARG A 61 11.55 18.25 -8.92
C ARG A 61 12.89 18.92 -8.62
N LYS A 62 13.57 18.51 -7.54
CA LYS A 62 14.90 19.04 -7.18
C LYS A 62 15.99 18.62 -8.18
N GLN A 63 15.87 17.44 -8.78
CA GLN A 63 16.85 16.90 -9.71
C GLN A 63 16.71 17.43 -11.14
N LEU A 64 15.63 18.15 -11.47
CA LEU A 64 15.38 18.68 -12.81
C LEU A 64 15.96 20.09 -12.97
N SER A 65 16.54 20.35 -14.14
CA SER A 65 16.90 21.68 -14.59
C SER A 65 15.64 22.58 -14.77
N PRO A 66 15.79 23.93 -14.80
CA PRO A 66 14.65 24.82 -15.03
C PRO A 66 13.87 24.54 -16.32
N THR A 67 14.57 24.14 -17.40
CA THR A 67 13.94 23.81 -18.67
C THR A 67 13.14 22.51 -18.59
N GLU A 68 13.65 21.49 -17.92
CA GLU A 68 12.98 20.23 -17.72
C GLU A 68 11.75 20.36 -16.82
N LYS A 69 11.79 21.28 -15.83
CA LYS A 69 10.63 21.61 -14.99
C LYS A 69 9.45 22.13 -15.80
N ASN A 70 9.72 22.95 -16.82
CA ASN A 70 8.68 23.51 -17.70
C ASN A 70 8.05 22.42 -18.61
N ILE A 71 8.84 21.49 -19.10
CA ILE A 71 8.35 20.35 -19.91
C ILE A 71 7.54 19.40 -19.04
N ARG A 72 7.96 19.18 -17.80
CA ARG A 72 7.32 18.23 -16.88
C ARG A 72 5.98 18.70 -16.31
N ASN A 73 5.71 20.01 -16.28
CA ASN A 73 4.37 20.52 -15.93
C ASN A 73 3.26 19.99 -16.85
N GLN A 74 3.62 19.26 -17.92
CA GLN A 74 2.70 18.59 -18.85
C GLN A 74 2.71 17.04 -18.74
N GLN A 75 3.51 16.46 -17.83
CA GLN A 75 3.62 15.01 -17.63
C GLN A 75 3.14 14.62 -16.23
N MET A 76 2.66 13.38 -16.08
CA MET A 76 2.28 12.81 -14.79
C MET A 76 3.43 12.88 -13.78
N ASP A 77 3.10 13.15 -12.52
CA ASP A 77 4.06 13.11 -11.41
C ASP A 77 4.62 11.67 -11.22
N ILE A 78 5.85 11.55 -10.74
CA ILE A 78 6.47 10.24 -10.48
C ILE A 78 5.64 9.42 -9.50
N SER A 79 5.07 10.07 -8.51
CA SER A 79 4.19 9.40 -7.55
C SER A 79 2.96 8.79 -8.21
N GLU A 80 2.35 9.45 -9.19
CA GLU A 80 1.20 8.92 -9.92
C GLU A 80 1.59 7.67 -10.70
N ILE A 81 2.68 7.71 -11.46
CA ILE A 81 3.19 6.55 -12.22
C ILE A 81 3.50 5.39 -11.28
N TYR A 82 4.09 5.67 -10.13
CA TYR A 82 4.45 4.65 -9.14
C TYR A 82 3.22 3.98 -8.54
N PHE A 83 2.24 4.76 -8.08
CA PHE A 83 1.02 4.22 -7.48
C PHE A 83 0.11 3.55 -8.50
N ASP A 84 0.04 4.03 -9.74
CA ASP A 84 -0.68 3.35 -10.82
C ASP A 84 -0.13 1.94 -11.08
N ARG A 85 1.20 1.77 -11.06
CA ARG A 85 1.81 0.44 -11.16
C ARG A 85 1.41 -0.48 -10.01
N ILE A 86 1.36 0.05 -8.77
CA ILE A 86 0.91 -0.70 -7.59
C ILE A 86 -0.55 -1.11 -7.74
N TYR A 87 -1.44 -0.19 -8.09
CA TYR A 87 -2.87 -0.48 -8.27
C TYR A 87 -3.10 -1.48 -9.40
N HIS A 88 -2.36 -1.36 -10.49
CA HIS A 88 -2.41 -2.33 -11.58
C HIS A 88 -1.99 -3.73 -11.10
N LEU A 89 -0.90 -3.83 -10.34
CA LEU A 89 -0.41 -5.09 -9.78
C LEU A 89 -1.42 -5.72 -8.82
N ILE A 90 -2.00 -4.94 -7.92
CA ILE A 90 -3.06 -5.40 -7.00
C ILE A 90 -4.26 -5.90 -7.82
N ARG A 91 -4.72 -5.16 -8.82
CA ARG A 91 -5.80 -5.56 -9.70
C ARG A 91 -5.54 -6.90 -10.37
N GLN A 92 -4.37 -7.10 -10.97
CA GLN A 92 -3.99 -8.37 -11.62
C GLN A 92 -3.96 -9.52 -10.61
N THR A 93 -3.46 -9.29 -9.42
CA THR A 93 -3.41 -10.27 -8.34
C THR A 93 -4.81 -10.73 -7.96
N PHE A 94 -5.74 -9.83 -7.72
CA PHE A 94 -7.11 -10.18 -7.35
C PHE A 94 -7.88 -10.83 -8.51
N ILE A 95 -7.68 -10.42 -9.77
CA ILE A 95 -8.24 -11.12 -10.93
C ILE A 95 -7.80 -12.58 -10.97
N ALA A 96 -6.53 -12.86 -10.69
CA ALA A 96 -6.01 -14.24 -10.65
C ALA A 96 -6.61 -15.08 -9.51
N PHE A 97 -7.01 -14.46 -8.40
CA PHE A 97 -7.55 -15.13 -7.22
C PHE A 97 -9.08 -15.22 -7.18
N VAL A 98 -9.79 -14.37 -7.93
CA VAL A 98 -11.26 -14.27 -7.87
C VAL A 98 -11.96 -15.62 -7.97
N GLY A 99 -11.56 -16.45 -8.91
CA GLY A 99 -12.15 -17.77 -9.12
C GLY A 99 -11.86 -18.78 -7.99
N LYS A 100 -10.88 -18.51 -7.12
CA LYS A 100 -10.57 -19.35 -5.95
C LYS A 100 -11.28 -18.84 -4.70
N ILE A 101 -11.39 -17.54 -4.53
CA ILE A 101 -12.04 -16.90 -3.37
C ILE A 101 -13.55 -17.13 -3.43
N SER A 102 -14.17 -17.04 -4.60
CA SER A 102 -15.62 -17.13 -4.78
C SER A 102 -16.18 -18.56 -4.81
N LYS A 103 -15.33 -19.57 -4.87
CA LYS A 103 -15.76 -20.98 -4.91
C LYS A 103 -16.11 -21.59 -3.55
N SER A 104 -16.02 -20.86 -2.47
CA SER A 104 -16.41 -21.36 -1.15
C SER A 104 -17.94 -21.56 -1.13
N GLU A 105 -18.40 -22.81 -0.97
CA GLU A 105 -19.82 -23.18 -0.86
C GLU A 105 -20.50 -22.46 0.32
N ASN A 106 -19.74 -22.01 1.30
CA ASN A 106 -20.24 -21.28 2.45
C ASN A 106 -20.70 -19.86 2.12
N THR A 107 -20.20 -19.23 1.06
CA THR A 107 -20.64 -17.88 0.64
C THR A 107 -22.06 -17.86 0.06
N ARG A 108 -22.57 -19.01 -0.42
CA ARG A 108 -23.94 -19.13 -0.96
C ARG A 108 -25.06 -19.02 0.10
N LYS A 109 -24.72 -19.06 1.38
CA LYS A 109 -25.69 -18.95 2.50
C LYS A 109 -26.00 -17.52 2.91
N PHE A 110 -25.26 -16.55 2.43
CA PHE A 110 -25.44 -15.16 2.79
C PHE A 110 -26.19 -14.42 1.67
N LYS A 111 -26.99 -13.43 2.08
CA LYS A 111 -27.63 -12.52 1.12
C LYS A 111 -26.56 -11.72 0.39
N ASP A 112 -26.85 -11.31 -0.83
CA ASP A 112 -25.98 -10.43 -1.61
C ASP A 112 -25.58 -9.18 -0.81
N ASN A 113 -24.33 -8.78 -0.92
CA ASN A 113 -23.72 -7.61 -0.26
C ASN A 113 -23.59 -7.67 1.26
N VAL A 114 -23.68 -8.85 1.90
CA VAL A 114 -23.50 -8.99 3.35
C VAL A 114 -22.11 -9.47 3.73
N THR A 115 -21.35 -10.04 2.79
CA THR A 115 -20.02 -10.58 3.06
C THR A 115 -18.93 -9.71 2.47
N PHE A 116 -17.95 -9.38 3.29
CA PHE A 116 -16.73 -8.71 2.86
C PHE A 116 -15.50 -9.30 3.55
N GLN A 117 -14.34 -9.07 2.97
CA GLN A 117 -13.06 -9.41 3.57
C GLN A 117 -12.11 -8.22 3.42
N LEU A 118 -11.52 -7.78 4.54
CA LEU A 118 -10.41 -6.84 4.54
C LEU A 118 -9.09 -7.61 4.32
N PHE A 119 -8.28 -7.12 3.39
CA PHE A 119 -6.94 -7.65 3.12
C PHE A 119 -5.89 -6.56 3.38
N GLY A 120 -4.74 -6.96 3.94
CA GLY A 120 -3.51 -6.19 3.90
C GLY A 120 -2.66 -6.70 2.75
N VAL A 121 -2.11 -5.79 1.95
CA VAL A 121 -1.24 -6.15 0.82
C VAL A 121 0.12 -5.53 1.05
N ASP A 122 1.13 -6.37 1.21
CA ASP A 122 2.51 -5.93 1.36
C ASP A 122 3.21 -5.89 0.00
N VAL A 123 3.69 -4.71 -0.36
CA VAL A 123 4.31 -4.43 -1.65
C VAL A 123 5.77 -4.04 -1.44
N GLY A 124 6.68 -4.83 -1.99
CA GLY A 124 8.08 -4.46 -2.14
C GLY A 124 8.31 -3.70 -3.43
N VAL A 125 9.33 -2.83 -3.45
CA VAL A 125 9.64 -2.01 -4.61
C VAL A 125 11.13 -2.05 -4.89
N SER A 126 11.48 -2.25 -6.16
CA SER A 126 12.88 -2.21 -6.59
C SER A 126 13.40 -0.78 -6.70
N ASP A 127 14.73 -0.64 -6.86
CA ASP A 127 15.43 0.62 -7.17
C ASP A 127 14.92 1.32 -8.44
N LYS A 128 14.26 0.58 -9.34
CA LYS A 128 13.64 1.09 -10.57
C LYS A 128 12.15 1.39 -10.42
N LEU A 129 11.65 1.46 -9.18
CA LEU A 129 10.24 1.66 -8.86
C LEU A 129 9.31 0.60 -9.48
N ASN A 130 9.78 -0.64 -9.63
CA ASN A 130 8.94 -1.75 -10.04
C ASN A 130 8.36 -2.41 -8.78
N PRO A 131 7.02 -2.42 -8.61
CA PRO A 131 6.39 -3.04 -7.46
C PRO A 131 6.31 -4.56 -7.61
N MET A 132 6.35 -5.26 -6.48
CA MET A 132 6.17 -6.70 -6.35
C MET A 132 5.30 -7.00 -5.14
N ILE A 133 4.31 -7.89 -5.27
CA ILE A 133 3.58 -8.38 -4.10
C ILE A 133 4.51 -9.28 -3.30
N ILE A 134 4.66 -8.96 -2.01
CA ILE A 134 5.37 -9.81 -1.04
C ILE A 134 4.37 -10.78 -0.46
N GLU A 135 3.26 -10.27 0.11
CA GLU A 135 2.19 -11.11 0.64
C GLU A 135 0.83 -10.41 0.63
N VAL A 136 -0.23 -11.22 0.79
CA VAL A 136 -1.60 -10.75 0.97
C VAL A 136 -2.14 -11.36 2.25
N ASN A 137 -2.33 -10.52 3.26
CA ASN A 137 -2.81 -10.92 4.58
C ASN A 137 -4.33 -10.84 4.69
N LYS A 138 -4.94 -11.95 5.08
CA LYS A 138 -6.36 -11.98 5.41
C LYS A 138 -6.55 -11.54 6.87
N GLY A 139 -7.17 -10.40 7.07
CA GLY A 139 -7.35 -9.81 8.40
C GLY A 139 -6.06 -9.16 8.91
N PRO A 140 -5.65 -8.02 8.33
CA PRO A 140 -4.45 -7.30 8.76
C PRO A 140 -4.62 -6.78 10.19
N ASP A 141 -3.49 -6.64 10.90
CA ASP A 141 -3.48 -6.02 12.23
C ASP A 141 -3.92 -4.56 12.14
N MET A 142 -4.98 -4.22 12.86
CA MET A 142 -5.57 -2.89 12.92
C MET A 142 -5.24 -2.15 14.22
N SER A 143 -4.34 -2.69 15.05
CA SER A 143 -3.88 -2.00 16.26
C SER A 143 -2.96 -0.82 15.92
N ALA A 144 -3.25 0.34 16.48
CA ALA A 144 -2.46 1.55 16.25
C ALA A 144 -1.25 1.61 17.19
N LYS A 145 -0.14 2.14 16.69
CA LYS A 145 1.12 2.29 17.43
C LYS A 145 1.41 3.75 17.81
N ASP A 146 0.79 4.71 17.12
CA ASP A 146 0.80 6.14 17.43
C ASP A 146 -0.42 6.83 16.81
N ASP A 147 -0.59 8.15 17.04
CA ASP A 147 -1.75 8.91 16.59
C ASP A 147 -1.90 8.97 15.07
N ARG A 148 -0.79 9.02 14.31
CA ARG A 148 -0.84 9.01 12.83
C ARG A 148 -1.27 7.64 12.30
N ASP A 149 -0.78 6.60 12.95
CA ASP A 149 -1.17 5.21 12.69
C ASP A 149 -2.67 5.02 12.98
N ALA A 150 -3.13 5.53 14.13
CA ALA A 150 -4.55 5.52 14.52
C ALA A 150 -5.43 6.22 13.49
N ALA A 151 -5.05 7.41 13.04
CA ALA A 151 -5.81 8.19 12.07
C ALA A 151 -5.96 7.46 10.73
N LEU A 152 -4.90 6.83 10.22
CA LEU A 152 -4.95 6.07 8.97
C LEU A 152 -5.84 4.82 9.11
N ARG A 153 -5.69 4.03 10.17
CA ARG A 153 -6.49 2.83 10.43
C ARG A 153 -7.97 3.17 10.61
N GLN A 154 -8.27 4.26 11.32
CA GLN A 154 -9.63 4.77 11.45
C GLN A 154 -10.22 5.16 10.08
N GLY A 155 -9.40 5.76 9.20
CA GLY A 155 -9.78 6.06 7.82
C GLY A 155 -10.16 4.81 7.03
N VAL A 156 -9.38 3.73 7.14
CA VAL A 156 -9.68 2.42 6.50
C VAL A 156 -11.02 1.87 7.00
N ILE A 157 -11.24 1.85 8.32
CA ILE A 157 -12.47 1.33 8.91
C ILE A 157 -13.68 2.17 8.50
N ASN A 158 -13.57 3.50 8.55
CA ASN A 158 -14.64 4.40 8.12
C ASN A 158 -14.98 4.21 6.63
N GLY A 159 -13.96 4.04 5.78
CA GLY A 159 -14.15 3.74 4.37
C GLY A 159 -14.87 2.40 4.16
N LEU A 160 -14.46 1.37 4.88
CA LEU A 160 -15.10 0.05 4.85
C LEU A 160 -16.57 0.12 5.26
N LEU A 161 -16.88 0.77 6.41
CA LEU A 161 -18.25 0.89 6.91
C LEU A 161 -19.17 1.63 5.92
N LYS A 162 -18.66 2.66 5.25
CA LYS A 162 -19.39 3.34 4.16
C LYS A 162 -19.66 2.44 2.97
N LEU A 163 -18.65 1.66 2.53
CA LEU A 163 -18.80 0.74 1.40
C LEU A 163 -19.84 -0.34 1.65
N VAL A 164 -19.93 -0.84 2.89
CA VAL A 164 -20.91 -1.87 3.26
C VAL A 164 -22.26 -1.31 3.71
N GLY A 165 -22.42 0.01 3.71
CA GLY A 165 -23.69 0.66 4.08
C GLY A 165 -24.02 0.59 5.57
N ALA A 166 -23.02 0.49 6.43
CA ALA A 166 -23.20 0.44 7.89
C ALA A 166 -23.27 1.84 8.53
N VAL A 167 -22.86 2.89 7.81
CA VAL A 167 -22.93 4.32 8.21
C VAL A 167 -23.15 5.18 6.98
#